data_2948095d54b13c0d2fb7d41e9a610852
#
_entry.id   2948095d54b13c0d2fb7d41e9a610852
#
_cell.length_a   1.000
_cell.length_b   1.000
_cell.length_c   1.000
_cell.angle_alpha   90.00
_cell.angle_beta   90.00
_cell.angle_gamma   90.00
#
_symmetry.space_group_name_H-M   'P 1'
#
loop_
_entity.id
_entity.type
_entity.pdbx_description
1 polymer ?
#
loop_
_entity_poly.entity_id
_entity_poly.type
_entity_poly.pdbx_seq_one_letter_code
_entity_poly.pdbx_strand_id
1 'polypeptide(L)'
;MSLLYIFILTFTESVQKFKRKLKQLTSRKWSISLVDRIIKLNQVIRGWINYFSLGFMKTAMTKVDEHLRTRIRVIIWKQWKKKSRRLWGLLKLGVPKWIADKVSGWGDHYQFIALKSVLKQAVSKLVLAGQGLVSCLDYYLEKHELKIGLNRRMPNGTYGGVRGARN
;
A
#
# COMPACT_ATOMS: atom_id res chain seq x y z
N MET A 1 -19.69 23.66 -15.89
CA MET A 1 -19.17 22.40 -15.32
C MET A 1 -19.34 22.46 -13.80
N SER A 2 -19.94 21.42 -13.19
CA SER A 2 -20.16 21.40 -11.73
C SER A 2 -18.83 21.26 -11.00
N LEU A 3 -18.63 22.00 -9.89
CA LEU A 3 -17.46 21.88 -8.99
C LEU A 3 -17.22 20.43 -8.56
N LEU A 4 -18.28 19.66 -8.39
CA LEU A 4 -18.21 18.22 -8.08
C LEU A 4 -17.51 17.41 -9.19
N TYR A 5 -17.78 17.74 -10.44
CA TYR A 5 -17.16 17.07 -11.60
C TYR A 5 -15.66 17.35 -11.69
N ILE A 6 -15.25 18.61 -11.44
CA ILE A 6 -13.83 18.99 -11.38
C ILE A 6 -13.13 18.26 -10.24
N PHE A 7 -13.76 18.17 -9.07
CA PHE A 7 -13.19 17.45 -7.92
C PHE A 7 -13.01 15.95 -8.21
N ILE A 8 -13.99 15.30 -8.84
CA ILE A 8 -13.88 13.88 -9.23
C ILE A 8 -12.75 13.66 -10.24
N LEU A 9 -12.61 14.54 -11.24
CA LEU A 9 -11.54 14.44 -12.25
C LEU A 9 -10.16 14.60 -11.61
N THR A 10 -9.95 15.63 -10.81
CA THR A 10 -8.67 15.88 -10.10
C THR A 10 -8.31 14.74 -9.15
N PHE A 11 -9.31 14.17 -8.49
CA PHE A 11 -9.12 13.02 -7.61
C PHE A 11 -8.71 11.76 -8.39
N THR A 12 -9.39 11.45 -9.51
CA THR A 12 -9.04 10.28 -10.34
C THR A 12 -7.64 10.40 -10.93
N GLU A 13 -7.25 11.59 -11.39
CA GLU A 13 -5.88 11.86 -11.84
C GLU A 13 -4.86 11.67 -10.73
N SER A 14 -5.15 12.14 -9.52
CA SER A 14 -4.26 12.00 -8.36
C SER A 14 -4.04 10.54 -8.01
N VAL A 15 -5.09 9.71 -8.00
CA VAL A 15 -4.98 8.25 -7.80
C VAL A 15 -4.14 7.60 -8.90
N GLN A 16 -4.27 8.04 -10.14
CA GLN A 16 -3.45 7.52 -11.25
C GLN A 16 -1.97 7.94 -11.12
N LYS A 17 -1.69 9.17 -10.70
CA LYS A 17 -0.33 9.64 -10.40
C LYS A 17 0.29 8.82 -9.26
N PHE A 18 -0.47 8.56 -8.20
CA PHE A 18 -0.05 7.71 -7.08
C PHE A 18 0.30 6.29 -7.53
N LYS A 19 -0.59 5.63 -8.29
CA LYS A 19 -0.34 4.29 -8.85
C LYS A 19 0.90 4.27 -9.74
N ARG A 20 1.11 5.28 -10.59
CA ARG A 20 2.30 5.41 -11.43
C ARG A 20 3.57 5.51 -10.59
N LYS A 21 3.56 6.31 -9.52
CA LYS A 21 4.69 6.45 -8.61
C LYS A 21 5.03 5.13 -7.91
N LEU A 22 4.03 4.42 -7.39
CA LEU A 22 4.23 3.09 -6.81
C LEU A 22 4.78 2.09 -7.83
N LYS A 23 4.30 2.13 -9.08
CA LYS A 23 4.80 1.31 -10.18
C LYS A 23 6.28 1.59 -10.49
N GLN A 24 6.70 2.84 -10.49
CA GLN A 24 8.11 3.23 -10.66
C GLN A 24 8.98 2.66 -9.54
N LEU A 25 8.59 2.88 -8.27
CA LEU A 25 9.32 2.40 -7.09
C LEU A 25 9.38 0.87 -7.01
N THR A 26 8.43 0.16 -7.61
CA THR A 26 8.41 -1.31 -7.71
C THR A 26 8.89 -1.82 -9.06
N SER A 27 9.66 -1.04 -9.80
CA SER A 27 10.27 -1.47 -11.05
C SER A 27 11.30 -2.59 -10.82
N ARG A 28 11.23 -3.65 -11.65
CA ARG A 28 12.20 -4.75 -11.64
C ARG A 28 13.60 -4.34 -12.15
N LYS A 29 13.67 -3.23 -12.89
CA LYS A 29 14.94 -2.71 -13.44
C LYS A 29 15.75 -1.97 -12.38
N TRP A 30 15.12 -1.55 -11.31
CA TRP A 30 15.75 -0.76 -10.26
C TRP A 30 16.42 -1.65 -9.21
N SER A 31 17.76 -1.64 -9.20
CA SER A 31 18.60 -2.48 -8.33
C SER A 31 18.88 -1.81 -7.00
N ILE A 32 17.86 -1.75 -6.13
CA ILE A 32 18.00 -1.32 -4.73
C ILE A 32 17.56 -2.45 -3.80
N SER A 33 17.99 -2.36 -2.55
CA SER A 33 17.59 -3.30 -1.52
C SER A 33 16.06 -3.29 -1.30
N LEU A 34 15.51 -4.40 -0.79
CA LEU A 34 14.08 -4.44 -0.45
C LEU A 34 13.75 -3.46 0.67
N VAL A 35 14.67 -3.29 1.63
CA VAL A 35 14.51 -2.36 2.77
C VAL A 35 14.41 -0.91 2.28
N ASP A 36 15.37 -0.44 1.48
CA ASP A 36 15.34 0.92 0.93
C ASP A 36 14.09 1.16 0.08
N ARG A 37 13.66 0.13 -0.65
CA ARG A 37 12.43 0.19 -1.45
C ARG A 37 11.19 0.37 -0.57
N ILE A 38 11.09 -0.36 0.54
CA ILE A 38 10.00 -0.24 1.50
C ILE A 38 9.99 1.15 2.13
N ILE A 39 11.15 1.70 2.52
CA ILE A 39 11.26 3.06 3.05
C ILE A 39 10.68 4.08 2.05
N LYS A 40 11.13 4.02 0.79
CA LYS A 40 10.63 4.94 -0.27
C LYS A 40 9.14 4.76 -0.57
N LEU A 41 8.64 3.52 -0.56
CA LEU A 41 7.21 3.23 -0.72
C LEU A 41 6.40 3.86 0.42
N ASN A 42 6.85 3.66 1.67
CA ASN A 42 6.18 4.21 2.85
C ASN A 42 6.10 5.73 2.83
N GLN A 43 7.17 6.41 2.40
CA GLN A 43 7.16 7.87 2.25
C GLN A 43 6.05 8.33 1.29
N VAL A 44 5.96 7.68 0.12
CA VAL A 44 4.95 8.02 -0.89
C VAL A 44 3.53 7.66 -0.41
N ILE A 45 3.34 6.50 0.20
CA ILE A 45 2.04 6.04 0.74
C ILE A 45 1.54 7.01 1.81
N ARG A 46 2.37 7.30 2.81
CA ARG A 46 2.00 8.18 3.91
C ARG A 46 1.71 9.61 3.43
N GLY A 47 2.59 10.17 2.59
CA GLY A 47 2.41 11.52 2.05
C GLY A 47 1.11 11.66 1.28
N TRP A 48 0.82 10.73 0.37
CA TRP A 48 -0.40 10.78 -0.44
C TRP A 48 -1.67 10.58 0.39
N ILE A 49 -1.71 9.56 1.27
CA ILE A 49 -2.88 9.26 2.10
C ILE A 49 -3.16 10.38 3.10
N ASN A 50 -2.13 10.97 3.73
CA ASN A 50 -2.33 12.10 4.63
C ASN A 50 -3.04 13.27 3.96
N TYR A 51 -2.75 13.52 2.69
CA TYR A 51 -3.39 14.58 1.94
C TYR A 51 -4.84 14.24 1.56
N PHE A 52 -5.08 13.02 1.05
CA PHE A 52 -6.37 12.63 0.47
C PHE A 52 -7.29 11.83 1.40
N SER A 53 -6.95 11.63 2.68
CA SER A 53 -7.67 10.72 3.60
C SER A 53 -9.14 11.09 3.89
N LEU A 54 -9.59 12.30 3.58
CA LEU A 54 -11.00 12.70 3.71
C LEU A 54 -11.92 12.10 2.62
N GLY A 55 -11.37 11.71 1.47
CA GLY A 55 -12.16 11.14 0.38
C GLY A 55 -12.53 9.67 0.64
N PHE A 56 -13.65 9.22 0.08
CA PHE A 56 -14.09 7.82 0.14
C PHE A 56 -13.29 6.93 -0.80
N MET A 57 -12.18 6.36 -0.31
CA MET A 57 -11.19 5.66 -1.13
C MET A 57 -10.98 4.19 -0.77
N LYS A 58 -11.77 3.61 0.12
CA LYS A 58 -11.56 2.24 0.64
C LYS A 58 -11.31 1.22 -0.48
N THR A 59 -12.20 1.17 -1.48
CA THR A 59 -12.08 0.24 -2.61
C THR A 59 -10.83 0.50 -3.45
N ALA A 60 -10.48 1.77 -3.69
CA ALA A 60 -9.28 2.14 -4.42
C ALA A 60 -8.01 1.71 -3.68
N MET A 61 -7.95 1.91 -2.36
CA MET A 61 -6.82 1.53 -1.52
C MET A 61 -6.66 0.01 -1.42
N THR A 62 -7.77 -0.74 -1.35
CA THR A 62 -7.74 -2.21 -1.40
C THR A 62 -7.06 -2.70 -2.69
N LYS A 63 -7.49 -2.19 -3.83
CA LYS A 63 -6.92 -2.57 -5.15
C LYS A 63 -5.45 -2.16 -5.28
N VAL A 64 -5.08 -0.99 -4.76
CA VAL A 64 -3.67 -0.54 -4.74
C VAL A 64 -2.82 -1.46 -3.89
N ASP A 65 -3.28 -1.83 -2.71
CA ASP A 65 -2.58 -2.74 -1.80
C ASP A 65 -2.34 -4.12 -2.42
N GLU A 66 -3.37 -4.71 -3.02
CA GLU A 66 -3.24 -6.01 -3.70
C GLU A 66 -2.22 -5.96 -4.83
N HIS A 67 -2.29 -4.91 -5.65
CA HIS A 67 -1.35 -4.71 -6.75
C HIS A 67 0.07 -4.50 -6.22
N LEU A 68 0.26 -3.68 -5.20
CA LEU A 68 1.55 -3.41 -4.58
C LEU A 68 2.19 -4.69 -4.02
N ARG A 69 1.43 -5.48 -3.25
CA ARG A 69 1.91 -6.77 -2.72
C ARG A 69 2.33 -7.73 -3.84
N THR A 70 1.56 -7.81 -4.91
CA THR A 70 1.91 -8.63 -6.08
C THR A 70 3.23 -8.18 -6.71
N ARG A 71 3.43 -6.88 -6.88
CA ARG A 71 4.68 -6.33 -7.43
C ARG A 71 5.89 -6.59 -6.52
N ILE A 72 5.71 -6.53 -5.21
CA ILE A 72 6.77 -6.86 -4.24
C ILE A 72 7.13 -8.35 -4.31
N ARG A 73 6.15 -9.25 -4.42
CA ARG A 73 6.40 -10.68 -4.63
C ARG A 73 7.21 -10.93 -5.90
N VAL A 74 6.89 -10.23 -6.99
CA VAL A 74 7.67 -10.29 -8.24
C VAL A 74 9.11 -9.87 -8.03
N ILE A 75 9.37 -8.83 -7.24
CA ILE A 75 10.72 -8.36 -6.93
C ILE A 75 11.48 -9.40 -6.09
N ILE A 76 10.85 -9.91 -5.04
CA ILE A 76 11.44 -10.94 -4.17
C ILE A 76 11.81 -12.17 -5.00
N TRP A 77 10.90 -12.66 -5.82
CA TRP A 77 11.15 -13.81 -6.68
C TRP A 77 12.29 -13.57 -7.67
N LYS A 78 12.36 -12.39 -8.26
CA LYS A 78 13.47 -12.02 -9.15
C LYS A 78 14.80 -11.96 -8.41
N GLN A 79 14.84 -11.52 -7.15
CA GLN A 79 16.06 -11.50 -6.34
C GLN A 79 16.56 -12.92 -6.02
N TRP A 80 15.66 -13.89 -5.94
CA TRP A 80 16.00 -15.31 -5.73
C TRP A 80 16.35 -16.00 -7.05
N LYS A 81 17.43 -15.59 -7.69
CA LYS A 81 17.84 -16.03 -9.04
C LYS A 81 18.01 -17.56 -9.18
N LYS A 82 18.59 -18.21 -8.17
CA LYS A 82 18.92 -19.64 -8.19
C LYS A 82 17.86 -20.47 -7.46
N LYS A 83 17.65 -21.73 -7.91
CA LYS A 83 16.73 -22.68 -7.25
C LYS A 83 17.04 -22.84 -5.75
N SER A 84 18.31 -22.97 -5.38
CA SER A 84 18.74 -23.07 -3.98
C SER A 84 18.34 -21.84 -3.15
N ARG A 85 18.45 -20.65 -3.72
CA ARG A 85 18.05 -19.40 -3.05
C ARG A 85 16.54 -19.29 -2.90
N ARG A 86 15.78 -19.72 -3.91
CA ARG A 86 14.30 -19.82 -3.85
C ARG A 86 13.86 -20.79 -2.77
N LEU A 87 14.46 -21.99 -2.75
CA LEU A 87 14.19 -22.99 -1.73
C LEU A 87 14.44 -22.45 -0.32
N TRP A 88 15.63 -21.91 -0.09
CA TRP A 88 16.00 -21.33 1.20
C TRP A 88 15.05 -20.20 1.61
N GLY A 89 14.70 -19.28 0.69
CA GLY A 89 13.78 -18.18 0.95
C GLY A 89 12.38 -18.66 1.31
N LEU A 90 11.85 -19.67 0.61
CA LEU A 90 10.54 -20.26 0.90
C LEU A 90 10.52 -20.96 2.26
N LEU A 91 11.55 -21.75 2.59
CA LEU A 91 11.68 -22.40 3.91
C LEU A 91 11.74 -21.37 5.03
N LYS A 92 12.51 -20.29 4.86
CA LYS A 92 12.61 -19.20 5.83
C LYS A 92 11.24 -18.51 6.07
N LEU A 93 10.38 -18.51 5.07
CA LEU A 93 9.02 -17.95 5.14
C LEU A 93 7.97 -18.98 5.65
N GLY A 94 8.42 -20.15 6.13
CA GLY A 94 7.55 -21.17 6.72
C GLY A 94 6.83 -22.05 5.71
N VAL A 95 7.23 -22.07 4.44
CA VAL A 95 6.65 -22.99 3.45
C VAL A 95 7.14 -24.41 3.71
N PRO A 96 6.25 -25.43 3.78
CA PRO A 96 6.66 -26.82 3.94
C PRO A 96 7.66 -27.27 2.89
N LYS A 97 8.66 -28.08 3.29
CA LYS A 97 9.79 -28.47 2.44
C LYS A 97 9.35 -29.07 1.09
N TRP A 98 8.39 -29.97 1.10
CA TRP A 98 7.89 -30.63 -0.11
C TRP A 98 7.25 -29.66 -1.12
N ILE A 99 6.58 -28.59 -0.64
CA ILE A 99 6.06 -27.52 -1.49
C ILE A 99 7.21 -26.63 -1.97
N ALA A 100 8.11 -26.26 -1.06
CA ALA A 100 9.24 -25.39 -1.37
C ALA A 100 10.17 -26.01 -2.43
N ASP A 101 10.44 -27.30 -2.36
CA ASP A 101 11.22 -28.03 -3.38
C ASP A 101 10.56 -27.95 -4.75
N LYS A 102 9.27 -28.24 -4.84
CA LYS A 102 8.50 -28.17 -6.08
C LYS A 102 8.46 -26.75 -6.66
N VAL A 103 8.16 -25.77 -5.82
CA VAL A 103 7.99 -24.36 -6.22
C VAL A 103 9.33 -23.70 -6.57
N SER A 104 10.41 -24.05 -5.89
CA SER A 104 11.75 -23.50 -6.16
C SER A 104 12.24 -23.74 -7.59
N GLY A 105 11.77 -24.82 -8.22
CA GLY A 105 12.05 -25.15 -9.62
C GLY A 105 11.27 -24.30 -10.65
N TRP A 106 10.30 -23.50 -10.24
CA TRP A 106 9.58 -22.64 -11.17
C TRP A 106 10.51 -21.59 -11.76
N GLY A 107 10.34 -21.36 -13.08
CA GLY A 107 11.24 -20.49 -13.85
C GLY A 107 11.02 -18.99 -13.61
N ASP A 108 11.16 -18.20 -14.67
CA ASP A 108 11.20 -16.75 -14.61
C ASP A 108 9.86 -16.08 -14.98
N HIS A 109 8.77 -16.81 -14.93
CA HIS A 109 7.41 -16.27 -15.11
C HIS A 109 6.95 -15.48 -13.86
N TYR A 110 7.71 -14.44 -13.53
CA TYR A 110 7.61 -13.67 -12.26
C TYR A 110 6.20 -13.26 -11.88
N GLN A 111 5.42 -12.71 -12.84
CA GLN A 111 4.07 -12.23 -12.59
C GLN A 111 3.10 -13.38 -12.27
N PHE A 112 3.18 -14.46 -13.04
CA PHE A 112 2.36 -15.64 -12.84
C PHE A 112 2.65 -16.30 -11.48
N ILE A 113 3.93 -16.44 -11.13
CA ILE A 113 4.37 -17.02 -9.85
C ILE A 113 3.93 -16.16 -8.66
N ALA A 114 4.04 -14.84 -8.77
CA ALA A 114 3.60 -13.91 -7.73
C ALA A 114 2.09 -14.00 -7.41
N LEU A 115 1.29 -14.49 -8.34
CA LEU A 115 -0.15 -14.70 -8.19
C LEU A 115 -0.52 -16.07 -7.61
N LYS A 116 0.42 -17.03 -7.56
CA LYS A 116 0.16 -18.37 -6.99
C LYS A 116 -0.08 -18.30 -5.48
N SER A 117 -0.97 -19.17 -5.00
CA SER A 117 -1.37 -19.24 -3.58
C SER A 117 -0.19 -19.41 -2.64
N VAL A 118 0.76 -20.26 -2.99
CA VAL A 118 1.97 -20.51 -2.20
C VAL A 118 2.74 -19.19 -1.94
N LEU A 119 2.98 -18.39 -2.98
CA LEU A 119 3.72 -17.15 -2.82
C LEU A 119 2.87 -16.04 -2.15
N LYS A 120 1.54 -16.08 -2.35
CA LYS A 120 0.62 -15.18 -1.64
C LYS A 120 0.61 -15.44 -0.14
N GLN A 121 0.68 -16.71 0.27
CA GLN A 121 0.74 -17.11 1.67
C GLN A 121 2.12 -16.83 2.27
N ALA A 122 3.19 -17.27 1.61
CA ALA A 122 4.56 -17.09 2.05
C ALA A 122 4.94 -15.60 2.22
N VAL A 123 4.56 -14.75 1.27
CA VAL A 123 4.75 -13.30 1.31
C VAL A 123 3.38 -12.63 1.53
N SER A 124 2.80 -12.90 2.69
CA SER A 124 1.50 -12.38 3.09
C SER A 124 1.57 -10.89 3.49
N LYS A 125 0.41 -10.29 3.75
CA LYS A 125 0.31 -8.93 4.29
C LYS A 125 1.08 -8.80 5.61
N LEU A 126 0.95 -9.79 6.50
CA LEU A 126 1.61 -9.81 7.82
C LEU A 126 3.14 -9.87 7.69
N VAL A 127 3.65 -10.73 6.81
CA VAL A 127 5.09 -10.84 6.55
C VAL A 127 5.66 -9.53 6.02
N LEU A 128 4.96 -8.86 5.10
CA LEU A 128 5.39 -7.56 4.56
C LEU A 128 5.28 -6.44 5.60
N ALA A 129 4.27 -6.47 6.45
CA ALA A 129 4.15 -5.54 7.59
C ALA A 129 5.29 -5.74 8.59
N GLY A 130 5.67 -6.99 8.89
CA GLY A 130 6.85 -7.30 9.72
C GLY A 130 8.17 -6.81 9.12
N GLN A 131 8.24 -6.63 7.79
CA GLN A 131 9.37 -5.98 7.10
C GLN A 131 9.24 -4.46 7.04
N GLY A 132 8.21 -3.88 7.65
CA GLY A 132 7.97 -2.46 7.74
C GLY A 132 7.15 -1.85 6.61
N LEU A 133 6.54 -2.65 5.70
CA LEU A 133 5.68 -2.11 4.66
C LEU A 133 4.34 -1.65 5.23
N VAL A 134 4.02 -0.39 5.02
CA VAL A 134 2.71 0.19 5.36
C VAL A 134 1.64 -0.28 4.37
N SER A 135 0.52 -0.81 4.85
CA SER A 135 -0.66 -1.10 4.04
C SER A 135 -1.38 0.21 3.70
N CYS A 136 -1.63 0.45 2.42
CA CYS A 136 -2.37 1.64 1.97
C CYS A 136 -3.78 1.68 2.57
N LEU A 137 -4.45 0.52 2.62
CA LEU A 137 -5.80 0.42 3.15
C LEU A 137 -5.85 0.69 4.65
N ASP A 138 -4.99 0.03 5.44
CA ASP A 138 -5.02 0.17 6.90
C ASP A 138 -4.66 1.59 7.32
N TYR A 139 -3.61 2.16 6.71
CA TYR A 139 -3.21 3.53 6.97
C TYR A 139 -4.28 4.56 6.57
N TYR A 140 -4.96 4.31 5.44
CA TYR A 140 -6.10 5.13 5.04
C TYR A 140 -7.23 5.07 6.05
N LEU A 141 -7.63 3.87 6.51
CA LEU A 141 -8.71 3.71 7.49
C LEU A 141 -8.37 4.44 8.79
N GLU A 142 -7.16 4.25 9.31
CA GLU A 142 -6.67 4.96 10.51
C GLU A 142 -6.80 6.48 10.36
N LYS A 143 -6.30 7.04 9.25
CA LYS A 143 -6.31 8.50 9.04
C LYS A 143 -7.71 9.05 8.75
N HIS A 144 -8.54 8.28 8.07
CA HIS A 144 -9.91 8.65 7.76
C HIS A 144 -10.76 8.72 9.04
N GLU A 145 -10.68 7.71 9.90
CA GLU A 145 -11.39 7.68 11.19
C GLU A 145 -10.96 8.81 12.13
N LEU A 146 -9.65 9.05 12.24
CA LEU A 146 -9.11 10.15 13.04
C LEU A 146 -9.64 11.50 12.60
N LYS A 147 -9.67 11.78 11.29
CA LYS A 147 -10.15 13.06 10.74
C LYS A 147 -11.65 13.23 10.90
N ILE A 148 -12.44 12.17 10.72
CA ILE A 148 -13.90 12.22 10.97
C ILE A 148 -14.18 12.41 12.46
N GLY A 149 -13.45 11.75 13.34
CA GLY A 149 -13.59 11.88 14.79
C GLY A 149 -13.26 13.29 15.28
N LEU A 150 -12.25 13.94 14.71
CA LEU A 150 -11.91 15.34 15.02
C LEU A 150 -13.01 16.30 14.55
N ASN A 151 -13.55 16.11 13.35
CA ASN A 151 -14.64 16.96 12.82
C ASN A 151 -15.95 16.82 13.63
N ARG A 152 -16.22 15.66 14.25
CA ARG A 152 -17.38 15.46 15.12
C ARG A 152 -17.22 16.14 16.48
N ARG A 153 -15.98 16.37 16.94
CA ARG A 153 -15.69 17.01 18.23
C ARG A 153 -15.65 18.53 18.16
N MET A 154 -15.70 19.13 16.97
CA MET A 154 -15.93 20.58 16.86
C MET A 154 -17.44 20.84 17.06
N PRO A 155 -17.86 21.42 18.21
CA PRO A 155 -19.24 21.89 18.35
C PRO A 155 -19.45 22.93 17.26
N ASN A 156 -20.54 22.82 16.50
CA ASN A 156 -21.01 23.91 15.66
C ASN A 156 -21.08 25.18 16.49
N GLY A 157 -20.20 26.11 16.16
CA GLY A 157 -20.06 27.47 16.59
C GLY A 157 -21.01 27.99 17.65
N THR A 158 -20.52 28.12 18.84
CA THR A 158 -20.94 29.21 19.70
C THR A 158 -20.27 30.50 19.17
N TYR A 159 -20.86 31.12 18.18
CA TYR A 159 -20.71 32.56 18.01
C TYR A 159 -21.38 33.18 19.26
N GLY A 160 -20.57 33.37 20.28
CA GLY A 160 -20.94 34.10 21.44
C GLY A 160 -21.24 35.55 21.01
N GLY A 161 -22.52 35.90 20.91
CA GLY A 161 -22.94 37.27 20.72
C GLY A 161 -22.41 38.07 21.89
N VAL A 162 -21.49 38.98 21.63
CA VAL A 162 -21.10 40.06 22.54
C VAL A 162 -22.31 40.94 22.67
N ARG A 163 -23.12 40.72 23.73
CA ARG A 163 -24.11 41.70 24.17
C ARG A 163 -23.34 42.87 24.77
N GLY A 164 -23.29 43.96 24.01
CA GLY A 164 -22.84 45.22 24.52
C GLY A 164 -23.73 45.66 25.67
N ALA A 165 -23.16 45.83 26.87
CA ALA A 165 -23.78 46.51 27.97
C ALA A 165 -23.84 48.00 27.61
N ARG A 166 -25.06 48.56 27.51
CA ARG A 166 -25.30 49.99 27.56
C ARG A 166 -25.48 50.37 29.05
N ASN A 167 -24.71 51.32 29.47
CA ASN A 167 -25.09 52.34 30.43
C ASN A 167 -24.56 53.66 29.91
#